data_759917115bd7fae98f28f68d6c3c80a6
#
_entry.id   759917115bd7fae98f28f68d6c3c80a6
#
_cell.length_a   1.000
_cell.length_b   1.000
_cell.length_c   1.000
_cell.angle_alpha   90.00
_cell.angle_beta   90.00
_cell.angle_gamma   90.00
#
_symmetry.space_group_name_H-M   'P 1'
#
loop_
_entity.id
_entity.type
_entity.pdbx_description
1 polymer ?
#
loop_
_entity_poly.entity_id
_entity_poly.type
_entity_poly.pdbx_seq_one_letter_code
_entity_poly.pdbx_strand_id
1 'polypeptide(L)'
;MKCLIQRVKNAQVEIDGQITAKIDQGLLVFVCAEPTDDQSTIQKAADKILRLRIFSDEDGKMNHSVQQINGGLLVVSQFTLHASTKKGNRP
;
A
#
# COMPACT_ATOMS: atom_id res chain seq x y z
N MET A 1 6.72 12.89 3.40
CA MET A 1 5.77 11.77 3.32
C MET A 1 6.46 10.49 3.73
N LYS A 2 5.80 9.72 4.54
CA LYS A 2 6.31 8.42 4.99
C LYS A 2 5.43 7.32 4.46
N CYS A 3 6.02 6.24 3.98
CA CYS A 3 5.30 5.08 3.48
C CYS A 3 5.85 3.81 4.12
N LEU A 4 4.96 2.98 4.62
CA LEU A 4 5.29 1.63 5.05
C LEU A 4 4.73 0.66 4.03
N ILE A 5 5.59 -0.16 3.45
CA ILE A 5 5.24 -1.02 2.34
C ILE A 5 5.37 -2.48 2.77
N GLN A 6 4.34 -3.26 2.48
CA GLN A 6 4.31 -4.68 2.82
C GLN A 6 3.85 -5.49 1.63
N ARG A 7 4.58 -6.56 1.31
CA ARG A 7 4.13 -7.54 0.32
C ARG A 7 3.02 -8.38 0.91
N VAL A 8 1.97 -8.59 0.14
CA VAL A 8 0.83 -9.39 0.61
C VAL A 8 0.37 -10.35 -0.47
N LYS A 9 -0.19 -11.47 -0.04
CA LYS A 9 -0.89 -12.40 -0.94
C LYS A 9 -2.30 -11.93 -1.22
N ASN A 10 -2.86 -11.21 -0.27
CA ASN A 10 -4.15 -10.53 -0.39
C ASN A 10 -4.23 -9.51 0.74
N ALA A 11 -5.06 -8.50 0.56
CA ALA A 11 -5.33 -7.50 1.59
C ALA A 11 -6.68 -6.86 1.33
N GLN A 12 -7.30 -6.37 2.39
CA GLN A 12 -8.56 -5.65 2.26
C GLN A 12 -8.68 -4.61 3.35
N VAL A 13 -9.46 -3.57 3.07
CA VAL A 13 -9.83 -2.55 4.04
C VAL A 13 -11.31 -2.65 4.30
N GLU A 14 -11.66 -2.76 5.57
CA GLU A 14 -13.04 -2.88 6.02
C GLU A 14 -13.38 -1.68 6.90
N ILE A 15 -14.47 -1.00 6.57
CA ILE A 15 -14.96 0.14 7.33
C ILE A 15 -16.46 -0.08 7.57
N ASP A 16 -16.88 0.01 8.84
CA ASP A 16 -18.27 -0.21 9.24
C ASP A 16 -18.81 -1.59 8.83
N GLY A 17 -17.96 -2.60 8.85
CA GLY A 17 -18.34 -3.94 8.48
C GLY A 17 -18.42 -4.18 6.99
N GLN A 18 -18.03 -3.20 6.19
CA GLN A 18 -18.06 -3.32 4.73
C GLN A 18 -16.66 -3.25 4.15
N ILE A 19 -16.38 -4.10 3.19
CA ILE A 19 -15.11 -4.09 2.48
C ILE A 19 -15.12 -2.94 1.48
N THR A 20 -14.27 -1.94 1.70
CA THR A 20 -14.19 -0.76 0.85
C THR A 20 -13.14 -0.89 -0.24
N ALA A 21 -12.14 -1.74 -0.02
CA ALA A 21 -11.09 -2.00 -1.00
C ALA A 21 -10.50 -3.37 -0.75
N LYS A 22 -10.07 -4.03 -1.82
CA LYS A 22 -9.50 -5.36 -1.74
C LYS A 22 -8.52 -5.58 -2.90
N ILE A 23 -7.42 -6.26 -2.60
CA ILE A 23 -6.47 -6.72 -3.62
C ILE A 23 -6.11 -8.18 -3.36
N ASP A 24 -5.69 -8.86 -4.42
CA ASP A 24 -5.03 -10.15 -4.32
C ASP A 24 -3.52 -9.90 -4.10
N GLN A 25 -2.65 -10.65 -4.72
CA GLN A 25 -1.21 -10.46 -4.55
C GLN A 25 -0.79 -9.03 -4.92
N GLY A 26 0.05 -8.43 -4.11
CA GLY A 26 0.54 -7.09 -4.38
C GLY A 26 1.19 -6.44 -3.18
N LEU A 27 0.99 -5.13 -3.08
CA LEU A 27 1.57 -4.32 -2.01
C LEU A 27 0.48 -3.62 -1.21
N LEU A 28 0.62 -3.70 0.10
CA LEU A 28 -0.14 -2.88 1.03
C LEU A 28 0.75 -1.70 1.42
N VAL A 29 0.26 -0.50 1.22
CA VAL A 29 1.04 0.73 1.44
C VAL A 29 0.31 1.61 2.44
N PHE A 30 0.93 1.83 3.59
CA PHE A 30 0.44 2.80 4.57
C PHE A 30 1.13 4.13 4.30
N VAL A 31 0.35 5.17 4.09
CA VAL A 31 0.87 6.49 3.73
C VAL A 31 0.55 7.50 4.81
N CYS A 32 1.59 8.20 5.26
CA CYS A 32 1.46 9.31 6.18
C CYS A 32 2.02 10.56 5.49
N ALA A 33 1.13 11.42 5.04
CA ALA A 33 1.52 12.66 4.39
C ALA A 33 1.88 13.71 5.42
N GLU A 34 2.84 14.57 5.07
CA GLU A 34 3.25 15.70 5.90
C GLU A 34 2.74 16.99 5.28
N PRO A 35 2.54 18.06 6.09
CA PRO A 35 2.01 19.32 5.56
C PRO A 35 2.87 19.96 4.47
N THR A 36 4.16 19.62 4.44
CA THR A 36 5.09 20.15 3.45
C THR A 36 5.11 19.34 2.16
N ASP A 37 4.41 18.22 2.10
CA ASP A 37 4.38 17.39 0.90
C ASP A 37 3.56 18.07 -0.19
N ASP A 38 4.16 18.16 -1.39
CA ASP A 38 3.47 18.65 -2.55
C ASP A 38 3.18 17.51 -3.52
N GLN A 39 2.54 17.84 -4.63
CA GLN A 39 2.18 16.84 -5.62
C GLN A 39 3.39 16.16 -6.23
N SER A 40 4.50 16.90 -6.39
CA SER A 40 5.74 16.36 -6.89
C SER A 40 6.31 15.28 -5.97
N THR A 41 6.28 15.52 -4.66
CA THR A 41 6.73 14.55 -3.66
C THR A 41 5.90 13.27 -3.72
N ILE A 42 4.59 13.43 -3.82
CA ILE A 42 3.65 12.31 -3.90
C ILE A 42 3.90 11.50 -5.16
N GLN A 43 4.06 12.17 -6.29
CA GLN A 43 4.30 11.52 -7.58
C GLN A 43 5.61 10.72 -7.57
N LYS A 44 6.68 11.29 -7.00
CA LYS A 44 7.96 10.61 -6.90
C LYS A 44 7.88 9.36 -6.03
N ALA A 45 7.15 9.45 -4.92
CA ALA A 45 6.96 8.32 -4.02
C ALA A 45 6.17 7.21 -4.71
N ALA A 46 5.12 7.55 -5.43
CA ALA A 46 4.31 6.59 -6.18
C ALA A 46 5.16 5.89 -7.25
N ASP A 47 5.92 6.64 -8.03
CA ASP A 47 6.79 6.08 -9.06
C ASP A 47 7.82 5.13 -8.46
N LYS A 48 8.40 5.49 -7.33
CA LYS A 48 9.39 4.65 -6.66
C LYS A 48 8.77 3.34 -6.17
N ILE A 49 7.58 3.41 -5.58
CA ILE A 49 6.88 2.21 -5.09
C ILE A 49 6.56 1.26 -6.23
N LEU A 50 6.10 1.79 -7.36
CA LEU A 50 5.77 0.97 -8.53
C LEU A 50 7.00 0.28 -9.13
N ARG A 51 8.20 0.79 -8.87
CA ARG A 51 9.43 0.24 -9.41
C ARG A 51 10.23 -0.61 -8.43
N LEU A 52 9.78 -0.72 -7.18
CA LEU A 52 10.48 -1.55 -6.21
C LEU A 52 10.48 -3.01 -6.65
N ARG A 53 11.67 -3.60 -6.70
CA ARG A 53 11.86 -4.97 -7.17
C ARG A 53 11.90 -5.92 -5.98
N ILE A 54 10.76 -6.06 -5.33
CA ILE A 54 10.65 -6.82 -4.07
C ILE A 54 9.80 -8.07 -4.19
N PHE A 55 9.44 -8.47 -5.39
CA PHE A 55 8.76 -9.74 -5.64
C PHE A 55 9.74 -10.75 -6.22
N SER A 56 9.63 -11.99 -5.76
CA SER A 56 10.53 -13.06 -6.19
C SER A 56 10.34 -13.40 -7.66
N ASP A 57 11.46 -13.63 -8.34
CA ASP A 57 11.46 -14.16 -9.71
C ASP A 57 11.52 -15.69 -9.66
N GLU A 58 11.72 -16.30 -10.83
CA GLU A 58 11.79 -17.76 -10.97
C GLU A 58 12.94 -18.37 -10.19
N ASP A 59 14.01 -17.59 -9.97
CA ASP A 59 15.19 -18.05 -9.23
C ASP A 59 15.10 -17.77 -7.73
N GLY A 60 13.97 -17.27 -7.26
CA GLY A 60 13.77 -16.91 -5.87
C GLY A 60 14.42 -15.62 -5.44
N LYS A 61 14.89 -14.81 -6.39
CA LYS A 61 15.52 -13.50 -6.11
C LYS A 61 14.50 -12.39 -6.19
N MET A 62 14.65 -11.38 -5.35
CA MET A 62 13.80 -10.20 -5.40
C MET A 62 14.14 -9.37 -6.63
N ASN A 63 13.39 -9.57 -7.70
CA ASN A 63 13.69 -8.99 -8.99
C ASN A 63 12.52 -8.33 -9.71
N HIS A 64 11.30 -8.64 -9.32
CA HIS A 64 10.12 -8.11 -9.98
C HIS A 64 9.44 -7.02 -9.18
N SER A 65 8.94 -6.01 -9.89
CA SER A 65 8.10 -4.97 -9.33
C SER A 65 6.64 -5.42 -9.29
N VAL A 66 5.80 -4.65 -8.58
CA VAL A 66 4.37 -4.94 -8.54
C VAL A 66 3.73 -4.88 -9.93
N GLN A 67 4.23 -4.00 -10.79
CA GLN A 67 3.75 -3.89 -12.17
C GLN A 67 4.11 -5.14 -12.99
N GLN A 68 5.31 -5.66 -12.81
CA GLN A 68 5.77 -6.83 -13.56
C GLN A 68 4.99 -8.09 -13.20
N ILE A 69 4.55 -8.23 -11.98
CA ILE A 69 3.75 -9.39 -11.56
C ILE A 69 2.26 -9.15 -11.74
N ASN A 70 1.88 -8.00 -12.28
CA ASN A 70 0.47 -7.63 -12.46
C ASN A 70 -0.28 -7.61 -11.13
N GLY A 71 0.41 -7.19 -10.08
CA GLY A 71 -0.15 -7.18 -8.72
C GLY A 71 -0.99 -5.96 -8.44
N GLY A 72 -1.72 -6.01 -7.34
CA GLY A 72 -2.54 -4.90 -6.87
C GLY A 72 -1.75 -3.98 -5.94
N LEU A 73 -2.29 -2.80 -5.74
CA LEU A 73 -1.75 -1.81 -4.82
C LEU A 73 -2.90 -1.32 -3.94
N LEU A 74 -2.81 -1.62 -2.65
CA LEU A 74 -3.80 -1.15 -1.68
C LEU A 74 -3.17 -0.08 -0.82
N VAL A 75 -3.64 1.16 -1.01
CA VAL A 75 -3.10 2.32 -0.30
C VAL A 75 -4.04 2.69 0.83
N VAL A 76 -3.48 2.74 2.04
CA VAL A 76 -4.22 3.11 3.24
C VAL A 76 -3.62 4.38 3.80
N SER A 77 -4.40 5.44 3.80
CA SER A 77 -3.95 6.72 4.33
C SER A 77 -4.05 6.74 5.86
N GLN A 78 -3.31 7.64 6.47
CA GLN A 78 -3.42 7.88 7.91
C GLN A 78 -4.86 8.17 8.31
N PHE A 79 -5.58 8.90 7.48
CA PHE A 79 -6.97 9.24 7.74
C PHE A 79 -7.85 7.99 7.76
N THR A 80 -7.66 7.09 6.81
CA THR A 80 -8.42 5.84 6.74
C THR A 80 -8.14 4.96 7.95
N LEU A 81 -6.88 4.84 8.36
CA LEU A 81 -6.50 4.08 9.54
C LEU A 81 -7.15 4.63 10.79
N HIS A 82 -7.14 5.95 10.93
CA HIS A 82 -7.71 6.61 12.08
C HIS A 82 -9.23 6.35 12.17
N ALA A 83 -9.92 6.47 11.06
CA ALA A 83 -11.36 6.20 11.00
C ALA A 83 -11.68 4.74 11.35
N SER A 84 -10.90 3.81 10.82
CA SER A 84 -11.07 2.39 11.05
C SER A 84 -10.85 2.04 12.52
N THR A 85 -9.76 2.55 13.11
CA THR A 85 -9.43 2.32 14.51
C THR A 85 -10.50 2.89 15.45
N LYS A 86 -10.91 4.11 15.18
CA LYS A 86 -11.90 4.79 16.00
C LYS A 86 -13.23 4.05 15.98
N LYS A 87 -13.63 3.57 14.83
CA LYS A 87 -14.92 2.92 14.64
C LYS A 87 -14.95 1.51 15.22
N GLY A 88 -13.88 0.77 15.00
CA GLY A 88 -13.81 -0.62 15.40
C GLY A 88 -13.38 -0.86 16.83
N ASN A 89 -12.95 0.15 17.55
CA ASN A 89 -12.33 0.00 18.87
C ASN A 89 -11.21 -1.03 18.87
N ARG A 90 -10.52 -1.13 17.74
CA ARG A 90 -9.43 -2.09 17.57
C ARG A 90 -8.23 -1.39 16.96
N PRO A 91 -7.06 -1.75 17.41
CA PRO A 91 -5.85 -1.25 16.82
C PRO A 91 -5.70 -1.71 15.37
#